data_13ee8ff4bfff39dbb0c2484e183dd62e
#
_entry.id   13ee8ff4bfff39dbb0c2484e183dd62e
#
_cell.length_a   1.000
_cell.length_b   1.000
_cell.length_c   1.000
_cell.angle_alpha   90.00
_cell.angle_beta   90.00
_cell.angle_gamma   90.00
#
_symmetry.space_group_name_H-M   'P 1'
#
loop_
_entity.id
_entity.type
_entity.pdbx_description
1 polymer ?
#
loop_
_entity_poly.entity_id
_entity_poly.type
_entity_poly.pdbx_seq_one_letter_code
_entity_poly.pdbx_strand_id
1 'polypeptide(L)'
;MNEQNVKETIITEGQESQTPDTQRPEEKKKKKKWLILLLIFLFVIVLGIGGYKAWKYFTVEAPINAMQKELDAEIGIMPGMSEDQIQDRLNRYVEEGRFNASMNGNPVFKNGKEKGNVHIENIPGNRYAFTVTIQVVNVDTEAFPDAAPYIGQTILQTGLLEPGSYVSDKQLDVDLPRGLYDCLATFTAYTSEKDAGDKPQEEVGATAMQIVVTVQE
;
A
#
# COMPACT_ATOMS: atom_id res chain seq x y z
N MET A 1 -20.78 -64.47 -98.21
CA MET A 1 -20.94 -63.29 -99.05
C MET A 1 -20.41 -62.15 -98.21
N ASN A 2 -19.21 -61.83 -98.50
CA ASN A 2 -18.64 -60.55 -98.84
C ASN A 2 -18.70 -59.55 -97.74
N GLU A 3 -17.76 -58.97 -97.36
CA GLU A 3 -16.44 -58.50 -97.85
C GLU A 3 -16.20 -57.25 -96.97
N GLN A 4 -15.04 -57.23 -96.39
CA GLN A 4 -14.02 -56.21 -96.64
C GLN A 4 -14.38 -54.84 -96.14
N ASN A 5 -13.61 -54.05 -95.50
CA ASN A 5 -12.19 -53.83 -95.68
C ASN A 5 -11.75 -52.84 -94.52
N VAL A 6 -10.68 -53.11 -93.87
CA VAL A 6 -9.36 -52.53 -94.09
C VAL A 6 -9.20 -51.05 -93.68
N LYS A 7 -8.20 -50.91 -92.82
CA LYS A 7 -7.29 -49.72 -92.62
C LYS A 7 -7.80 -48.47 -91.98
N GLU A 8 -7.09 -47.80 -91.24
CA GLU A 8 -5.68 -47.58 -91.05
C GLU A 8 -5.40 -46.77 -89.77
N THR A 9 -4.38 -47.18 -89.09
CA THR A 9 -3.47 -46.42 -88.25
C THR A 9 -3.52 -44.93 -88.42
N ILE A 10 -3.50 -44.15 -87.34
CA ILE A 10 -2.55 -43.05 -87.11
C ILE A 10 -2.40 -42.80 -85.62
N ILE A 11 -1.15 -42.84 -85.21
CA ILE A 11 -0.55 -42.41 -83.98
C ILE A 11 -0.74 -40.90 -83.85
N THR A 12 -1.14 -40.41 -82.73
CA THR A 12 -0.74 -39.06 -82.28
C THR A 12 -0.60 -39.06 -80.79
N GLU A 13 0.59 -38.71 -80.44
CA GLU A 13 1.21 -38.39 -79.18
C GLU A 13 0.34 -37.66 -78.14
N GLY A 14 0.58 -38.08 -76.93
CA GLY A 14 0.97 -37.15 -75.83
C GLY A 14 0.06 -36.00 -75.57
N GLN A 15 -0.83 -36.13 -74.58
CA GLN A 15 -1.12 -35.05 -73.66
C GLN A 15 -1.12 -35.59 -72.24
N GLU A 16 -0.01 -35.33 -71.63
CA GLU A 16 0.22 -35.33 -70.21
C GLU A 16 -0.81 -34.39 -69.57
N SER A 17 -1.87 -34.92 -69.00
CA SER A 17 -2.78 -34.12 -68.17
C SER A 17 -2.08 -33.88 -66.87
N GLN A 18 -1.51 -32.68 -66.74
CA GLN A 18 -1.07 -32.12 -65.53
C GLN A 18 -2.26 -32.07 -64.54
N THR A 19 -2.24 -32.93 -63.57
CA THR A 19 -3.05 -32.76 -62.35
C THR A 19 -2.63 -31.47 -61.62
N PRO A 20 -3.53 -30.58 -61.31
CA PRO A 20 -3.19 -29.42 -60.48
C PRO A 20 -2.80 -29.92 -59.11
N ASP A 21 -1.58 -29.63 -58.74
CA ASP A 21 -1.04 -29.75 -57.37
C ASP A 21 -1.94 -29.04 -56.38
N THR A 22 -2.78 -29.81 -55.71
CA THR A 22 -3.59 -29.32 -54.59
C THR A 22 -2.70 -29.20 -53.37
N GLN A 23 -1.77 -28.25 -53.44
CA GLN A 23 -0.91 -27.92 -52.32
C GLN A 23 -1.73 -27.20 -51.25
N ARG A 24 -2.05 -27.94 -50.18
CA ARG A 24 -2.03 -27.56 -48.77
C ARG A 24 -2.62 -26.23 -48.35
N PRO A 25 -3.93 -26.13 -48.17
CA PRO A 25 -4.47 -25.11 -47.32
C PRO A 25 -4.22 -25.35 -45.81
N GLU A 26 -3.92 -26.59 -45.40
CA GLU A 26 -3.83 -26.96 -43.98
C GLU A 26 -2.52 -26.53 -43.28
N GLU A 27 -1.39 -26.56 -43.94
CA GLU A 27 -0.13 -26.13 -43.32
C GLU A 27 -0.07 -24.62 -43.07
N LYS A 28 -0.65 -23.82 -43.95
CA LYS A 28 -0.73 -22.36 -43.76
C LYS A 28 -1.69 -21.99 -42.63
N LYS A 29 -2.77 -22.78 -42.41
CA LYS A 29 -3.71 -22.61 -41.30
C LYS A 29 -3.09 -23.05 -39.98
N LYS A 30 -2.27 -24.11 -39.94
CA LYS A 30 -1.57 -24.55 -38.73
C LYS A 30 -0.48 -23.55 -38.31
N LYS A 31 0.29 -23.01 -39.25
CA LYS A 31 1.29 -21.96 -38.97
C LYS A 31 0.67 -20.67 -38.47
N LYS A 32 -0.48 -20.23 -39.02
CA LYS A 32 -1.21 -19.07 -38.53
C LYS A 32 -1.76 -19.29 -37.11
N LYS A 33 -2.33 -20.44 -36.81
CA LYS A 33 -2.83 -20.78 -35.47
C LYS A 33 -1.70 -20.84 -34.44
N TRP A 34 -0.56 -21.38 -34.79
CA TRP A 34 0.63 -21.46 -33.94
C TRP A 34 1.19 -20.04 -33.67
N LEU A 35 1.20 -19.17 -34.68
CA LEU A 35 1.66 -17.79 -34.57
C LEU A 35 0.73 -16.97 -33.66
N ILE A 36 -0.59 -17.19 -33.71
CA ILE A 36 -1.57 -16.59 -32.82
C ILE A 36 -1.37 -17.07 -31.39
N LEU A 37 -1.14 -18.35 -31.17
CA LEU A 37 -0.85 -18.92 -29.85
C LEU A 37 0.44 -18.33 -29.25
N LEU A 38 1.48 -18.16 -30.08
CA LEU A 38 2.74 -17.55 -29.66
C LEU A 38 2.57 -16.08 -29.30
N LEU A 39 1.76 -15.32 -30.04
CA LEU A 39 1.41 -13.93 -29.72
C LEU A 39 0.61 -13.83 -28.42
N ILE A 40 -0.37 -14.72 -28.20
CA ILE A 40 -1.13 -14.78 -26.96
C ILE A 40 -0.21 -15.11 -25.77
N PHE A 41 0.69 -16.06 -25.93
CA PHE A 41 1.68 -16.44 -24.91
C PHE A 41 2.61 -15.27 -24.57
N LEU A 42 3.09 -14.55 -25.59
CA LEU A 42 3.94 -13.38 -25.41
C LEU A 42 3.17 -12.22 -24.71
N PHE A 43 1.89 -12.05 -25.06
CA PHE A 43 1.01 -11.08 -24.41
C PHE A 43 0.75 -11.42 -22.94
N VAL A 44 0.56 -12.70 -22.61
CA VAL A 44 0.42 -13.15 -21.20
C VAL A 44 1.71 -12.93 -20.42
N ILE A 45 2.88 -13.14 -21.03
CA ILE A 45 4.18 -12.86 -20.38
C ILE A 45 4.31 -11.34 -20.11
N VAL A 46 3.97 -10.49 -21.08
CA VAL A 46 4.05 -9.04 -20.92
C VAL A 46 3.07 -8.56 -19.84
N LEU A 47 1.85 -9.09 -19.82
CA LEU A 47 0.87 -8.80 -18.75
C LEU A 47 1.34 -9.32 -17.39
N GLY A 48 1.95 -10.52 -17.34
CA GLY A 48 2.50 -11.09 -16.11
C GLY A 48 3.65 -10.25 -15.54
N ILE A 49 4.58 -9.84 -16.39
CA ILE A 49 5.73 -9.02 -15.98
C ILE A 49 5.27 -7.59 -15.62
N GLY A 50 4.38 -7.01 -16.46
CA GLY A 50 3.80 -5.69 -16.22
C GLY A 50 2.93 -5.65 -14.98
N GLY A 51 2.07 -6.66 -14.81
CA GLY A 51 1.22 -6.82 -13.63
C GLY A 51 2.03 -7.06 -12.36
N TYR A 52 3.09 -7.90 -12.43
CA TYR A 52 3.98 -8.13 -11.29
C TYR A 52 4.75 -6.86 -10.89
N LYS A 53 5.26 -6.10 -11.86
CA LYS A 53 5.92 -4.82 -11.59
C LYS A 53 4.93 -3.78 -11.04
N ALA A 54 3.74 -3.69 -11.60
CA ALA A 54 2.69 -2.81 -11.10
C ALA A 54 2.25 -3.22 -9.69
N TRP A 55 2.01 -4.53 -9.46
CA TRP A 55 1.68 -5.04 -8.14
C TRP A 55 2.79 -4.78 -7.12
N LYS A 56 4.05 -5.01 -7.50
CA LYS A 56 5.22 -4.68 -6.66
C LYS A 56 5.32 -3.17 -6.39
N TYR A 57 4.96 -2.33 -7.36
CA TYR A 57 4.94 -0.87 -7.20
C TYR A 57 3.80 -0.40 -6.27
N PHE A 58 2.67 -1.14 -6.25
CA PHE A 58 1.54 -0.83 -5.38
C PHE A 58 1.58 -1.53 -4.02
N THR A 59 2.29 -2.64 -3.87
CA THR A 59 2.33 -3.43 -2.62
C THR A 59 3.65 -3.34 -1.87
N VAL A 60 4.73 -2.90 -2.53
CA VAL A 60 6.03 -2.71 -1.89
C VAL A 60 6.32 -1.22 -1.87
N GLU A 61 6.09 -0.64 -0.69
CA GLU A 61 6.59 0.66 -0.28
C GLU A 61 6.35 1.77 -1.32
N ALA A 62 5.21 2.45 -1.20
CA ALA A 62 5.24 3.86 -1.60
C ALA A 62 6.53 4.43 -0.97
N PRO A 63 7.49 4.92 -1.77
CA PRO A 63 8.71 5.46 -1.19
C PRO A 63 8.29 6.47 -0.11
N ILE A 64 9.00 6.46 1.01
CA ILE A 64 8.71 7.34 2.16
C ILE A 64 8.58 8.81 1.73
N ASN A 65 9.14 9.18 0.60
CA ASN A 65 8.89 10.46 -0.10
C ASN A 65 7.43 10.73 -0.48
N ALA A 66 6.59 9.68 -0.57
CA ALA A 66 5.16 9.81 -0.79
C ALA A 66 4.37 9.74 0.53
N MET A 67 5.05 9.59 1.67
CA MET A 67 4.43 9.67 2.97
C MET A 67 3.96 11.11 3.17
N GLN A 68 2.66 11.32 3.13
CA GLN A 68 2.09 12.64 3.34
C GLN A 68 2.35 13.07 4.78
N LYS A 69 2.75 14.32 4.95
CA LYS A 69 2.78 14.95 6.26
C LYS A 69 1.39 14.87 6.89
N GLU A 70 1.34 14.75 8.20
CA GLU A 70 0.06 14.75 8.90
C GLU A 70 -0.68 16.06 8.62
N LEU A 71 -1.89 15.96 8.07
CA LEU A 71 -2.70 17.12 7.68
C LEU A 71 -3.25 17.90 8.87
N ASP A 72 -3.46 17.20 9.99
CA ASP A 72 -3.92 17.81 11.26
C ASP A 72 -2.74 18.31 12.13
N ALA A 73 -1.48 18.21 11.65
CA ALA A 73 -0.33 18.65 12.41
C ALA A 73 -0.23 20.18 12.45
N GLU A 74 -0.05 20.69 13.64
CA GLU A 74 0.23 22.09 13.92
C GLU A 74 1.72 22.27 14.22
N ILE A 75 2.29 23.43 13.88
CA ILE A 75 3.69 23.75 14.16
C ILE A 75 3.75 24.55 15.46
N GLY A 76 4.62 24.10 16.37
CA GLY A 76 4.82 24.78 17.64
C GLY A 76 4.84 23.82 18.82
N ILE A 77 4.49 24.33 19.96
CA ILE A 77 4.38 23.59 21.22
C ILE A 77 2.91 23.41 21.54
N MET A 78 2.55 22.20 21.93
CA MET A 78 1.15 21.88 22.25
C MET A 78 0.59 22.83 23.31
N PRO A 79 -0.62 23.38 23.09
CA PRO A 79 -1.25 24.30 24.07
C PRO A 79 -1.39 23.69 25.46
N GLY A 80 -1.27 24.53 26.48
CA GLY A 80 -1.48 24.15 27.88
C GLY A 80 -0.21 23.83 28.68
N MET A 81 0.99 23.92 28.07
CA MET A 81 2.25 23.88 28.81
C MET A 81 2.69 25.26 29.30
N SER A 82 3.22 25.31 30.52
CA SER A 82 3.87 26.54 31.03
C SER A 82 5.26 26.71 30.43
N GLU A 83 5.80 27.93 30.41
CA GLU A 83 7.15 28.22 29.94
C GLU A 83 8.21 27.40 30.67
N ASP A 84 8.06 27.18 31.98
CA ASP A 84 8.98 26.33 32.75
C ASP A 84 8.94 24.87 32.32
N GLN A 85 7.74 24.33 32.03
CA GLN A 85 7.60 22.97 31.51
C GLN A 85 8.21 22.83 30.13
N ILE A 86 8.08 23.87 29.31
CA ILE A 86 8.70 23.94 27.99
C ILE A 86 10.23 23.94 28.13
N GLN A 87 10.77 24.81 29.02
CA GLN A 87 12.21 24.89 29.24
C GLN A 87 12.80 23.60 29.82
N ASP A 88 12.11 22.98 30.79
CA ASP A 88 12.50 21.70 31.36
C ASP A 88 12.49 20.56 30.31
N ARG A 89 11.55 20.59 29.38
CA ARG A 89 11.53 19.65 28.25
C ARG A 89 12.70 19.90 27.32
N LEU A 90 12.93 21.15 26.90
CA LEU A 90 14.04 21.52 26.03
C LEU A 90 15.40 21.13 26.64
N ASN A 91 15.57 21.32 27.94
CA ASN A 91 16.82 20.96 28.65
C ASN A 91 17.05 19.43 28.69
N ARG A 92 15.99 18.63 28.72
CA ARG A 92 16.08 17.16 28.68
C ARG A 92 16.45 16.61 27.30
N TYR A 93 16.31 17.40 26.25
CA TYR A 93 16.53 17.00 24.86
C TYR A 93 17.93 17.23 24.30
N VAL A 94 18.83 17.83 25.08
CA VAL A 94 20.19 18.15 24.68
C VAL A 94 21.06 16.89 24.52
N GLU A 95 20.59 15.71 24.94
CA GLU A 95 21.29 14.45 24.66
C GLU A 95 21.03 14.02 23.23
N GLU A 96 22.04 14.19 22.37
CA GLU A 96 22.05 13.73 20.99
C GLU A 96 21.63 12.24 20.90
N GLY A 97 20.64 11.96 20.04
CA GLY A 97 20.27 10.61 19.65
C GLY A 97 19.07 9.98 20.38
N ARG A 98 18.37 10.70 21.26
CA ARG A 98 17.12 10.19 21.84
C ARG A 98 15.90 10.60 20.99
N PHE A 99 15.08 9.61 20.66
CA PHE A 99 13.76 9.82 20.10
C PHE A 99 12.76 10.02 21.25
N ASN A 100 12.09 11.14 21.26
CA ASN A 100 11.08 11.49 22.27
C ASN A 100 9.75 11.78 21.59
N ALA A 101 8.75 10.96 21.88
CA ALA A 101 7.38 11.14 21.44
C ALA A 101 6.46 11.33 22.67
N SER A 102 5.48 12.18 22.54
CA SER A 102 4.46 12.39 23.55
C SER A 102 3.09 12.15 22.95
N MET A 103 2.20 11.50 23.71
CA MET A 103 0.84 11.27 23.31
C MET A 103 -0.05 11.16 24.58
N ASN A 104 -1.34 11.46 24.42
CA ASN A 104 -2.32 11.18 25.47
C ASN A 104 -2.48 9.67 25.65
N GLY A 105 -2.18 9.16 26.86
CA GLY A 105 -2.34 7.74 27.18
C GLY A 105 -3.79 7.27 27.31
N ASN A 106 -4.75 8.22 27.44
CA ASN A 106 -6.18 7.93 27.59
C ASN A 106 -7.01 8.84 26.68
N PRO A 107 -6.89 8.71 25.34
CA PRO A 107 -7.65 9.56 24.43
C PRO A 107 -9.14 9.21 24.50
N VAL A 108 -9.98 10.25 24.47
CA VAL A 108 -11.43 10.14 24.55
C VAL A 108 -12.04 10.65 23.26
N PHE A 109 -12.92 9.84 22.69
CA PHE A 109 -13.74 10.14 21.53
C PHE A 109 -15.20 10.16 21.98
N LYS A 110 -15.95 11.18 21.55
CA LYS A 110 -17.37 11.22 21.85
C LYS A 110 -18.10 10.07 21.15
N ASN A 111 -17.74 9.79 19.91
CA ASN A 111 -18.17 8.64 19.12
C ASN A 111 -17.09 8.29 18.09
N GLY A 112 -17.26 7.21 17.31
CA GLY A 112 -16.28 6.74 16.34
C GLY A 112 -16.04 7.69 15.15
N LYS A 113 -16.79 8.78 15.02
CA LYS A 113 -16.74 9.70 13.86
C LYS A 113 -16.21 11.08 14.19
N GLU A 114 -16.20 11.46 15.44
CA GLU A 114 -15.70 12.76 15.89
C GLU A 114 -14.24 12.70 16.26
N LYS A 115 -13.55 13.84 16.22
CA LYS A 115 -12.16 13.94 16.67
C LYS A 115 -12.08 13.72 18.17
N GLY A 116 -11.05 12.99 18.61
CA GLY A 116 -10.71 12.82 20.02
C GLY A 116 -9.34 13.41 20.34
N ASN A 117 -9.10 13.66 21.63
CA ASN A 117 -7.94 14.35 22.17
C ASN A 117 -6.67 13.45 22.20
N VAL A 118 -6.12 13.14 21.06
CA VAL A 118 -4.94 12.26 20.92
C VAL A 118 -3.65 12.89 21.44
N HIS A 119 -3.50 14.22 21.34
CA HIS A 119 -2.36 15.01 21.82
C HIS A 119 -1.01 14.39 21.46
N ILE A 120 -0.80 14.08 20.19
CA ILE A 120 0.46 13.53 19.68
C ILE A 120 1.40 14.69 19.39
N GLU A 121 2.62 14.65 19.92
CA GLU A 121 3.60 15.72 19.76
C GLU A 121 4.97 15.16 19.38
N ASN A 122 5.53 15.68 18.30
CA ASN A 122 6.94 15.54 17.95
C ASN A 122 7.66 16.83 18.34
N ILE A 123 8.31 16.78 19.49
CA ILE A 123 8.88 17.97 20.11
C ILE A 123 9.99 18.63 19.29
N PRO A 124 10.18 19.97 19.41
CA PRO A 124 11.17 20.75 18.64
C PRO A 124 12.57 20.32 18.95
N GLY A 125 13.05 19.45 19.47
CA GLY A 125 14.43 18.99 19.73
C GLY A 125 14.69 17.60 19.15
N ASN A 126 13.65 16.94 18.66
CA ASN A 126 13.84 15.66 18.00
C ASN A 126 14.63 15.80 16.71
N ARG A 127 15.43 14.77 16.43
CA ARG A 127 16.15 14.62 15.18
C ARG A 127 15.31 13.90 14.12
N TYR A 128 14.31 13.15 14.56
CA TYR A 128 13.55 12.24 13.72
C TYR A 128 12.11 12.71 13.54
N ALA A 129 11.60 12.57 12.34
CA ALA A 129 10.16 12.57 12.09
C ALA A 129 9.56 11.23 12.52
N PHE A 130 8.25 11.14 12.76
CA PHE A 130 7.59 9.87 13.04
C PHE A 130 6.16 9.79 12.57
N THR A 131 5.67 8.57 12.46
CA THR A 131 4.25 8.25 12.32
C THR A 131 3.76 7.53 13.57
N VAL A 132 2.47 7.60 13.84
CA VAL A 132 1.82 6.84 14.92
C VAL A 132 0.75 5.94 14.34
N THR A 133 0.77 4.67 14.74
CA THR A 133 -0.27 3.69 14.43
C THR A 133 -0.87 3.17 15.74
N ILE A 134 -2.21 3.23 15.89
CA ILE A 134 -2.91 2.73 17.06
C ILE A 134 -3.66 1.47 16.67
N GLN A 135 -3.36 0.35 17.33
CA GLN A 135 -3.99 -0.95 17.11
C GLN A 135 -4.71 -1.40 18.38
N VAL A 136 -5.92 -1.92 18.24
CA VAL A 136 -6.67 -2.54 19.36
C VAL A 136 -6.00 -3.87 19.71
N VAL A 137 -5.61 -4.03 20.98
CA VAL A 137 -5.02 -5.26 21.50
C VAL A 137 -6.08 -6.10 22.23
N ASN A 138 -6.96 -5.43 22.97
CA ASN A 138 -7.98 -6.10 23.76
C ASN A 138 -9.19 -5.19 23.98
N VAL A 139 -10.33 -5.80 24.28
CA VAL A 139 -11.57 -5.14 24.67
C VAL A 139 -12.28 -6.03 25.70
N ASP A 140 -12.95 -5.44 26.67
CA ASP A 140 -13.90 -6.18 27.50
C ASP A 140 -15.15 -6.54 26.68
N THR A 141 -15.14 -7.74 26.11
CA THR A 141 -16.21 -8.23 25.23
C THR A 141 -17.48 -8.62 25.99
N GLU A 142 -17.44 -8.77 27.32
CA GLU A 142 -18.64 -8.99 28.12
C GLU A 142 -19.40 -7.67 28.32
N ALA A 143 -18.67 -6.57 28.58
CA ALA A 143 -19.25 -5.25 28.72
C ALA A 143 -19.58 -4.59 27.36
N PHE A 144 -18.77 -4.89 26.32
CA PHE A 144 -18.86 -4.25 24.99
C PHE A 144 -18.78 -5.30 23.85
N PRO A 145 -19.81 -6.14 23.67
CA PRO A 145 -19.77 -7.24 22.69
C PRO A 145 -19.61 -6.74 21.23
N ASP A 146 -20.15 -5.57 20.90
CA ASP A 146 -20.04 -4.99 19.57
C ASP A 146 -18.60 -4.52 19.22
N ALA A 147 -17.75 -4.39 20.22
CA ALA A 147 -16.36 -4.01 20.05
C ALA A 147 -15.42 -5.19 19.74
N ALA A 148 -15.86 -6.42 19.94
CA ALA A 148 -15.07 -7.63 19.72
C ALA A 148 -14.46 -7.74 18.30
N PRO A 149 -15.16 -7.38 17.19
CA PRO A 149 -14.61 -7.48 15.84
C PRO A 149 -13.42 -6.57 15.57
N TYR A 150 -13.16 -5.59 16.43
CA TYR A 150 -12.08 -4.61 16.24
C TYR A 150 -10.76 -5.03 16.89
N ILE A 151 -10.73 -6.11 17.65
CA ILE A 151 -9.47 -6.66 18.22
C ILE A 151 -8.51 -7.01 17.07
N GLY A 152 -7.29 -6.51 17.14
CA GLY A 152 -6.26 -6.65 16.12
C GLY A 152 -6.34 -5.63 14.97
N GLN A 153 -7.36 -4.77 14.92
CA GLN A 153 -7.49 -3.77 13.88
C GLN A 153 -6.71 -2.48 14.24
N THR A 154 -6.13 -1.86 13.19
CA THR A 154 -5.62 -0.49 13.27
C THR A 154 -6.80 0.46 13.21
N ILE A 155 -6.90 1.33 14.20
CA ILE A 155 -8.03 2.27 14.38
C ILE A 155 -7.65 3.74 14.13
N LEU A 156 -6.35 4.03 14.12
CA LEU A 156 -5.83 5.36 13.79
C LEU A 156 -4.42 5.23 13.24
N GLN A 157 -4.15 5.99 12.18
CA GLN A 157 -2.82 6.17 11.63
C GLN A 157 -2.58 7.64 11.34
N THR A 158 -1.41 8.16 11.73
CA THR A 158 -1.02 9.52 11.37
C THR A 158 -0.22 9.52 10.07
N GLY A 159 -0.19 10.66 9.41
CA GLY A 159 0.89 10.98 8.49
C GLY A 159 2.19 11.22 9.24
N LEU A 160 3.20 11.71 8.53
CA LEU A 160 4.50 12.00 9.09
C LEU A 160 4.47 13.30 9.87
N LEU A 161 4.87 13.25 11.14
CA LEU A 161 5.06 14.41 12.00
C LEU A 161 6.55 14.77 12.04
N GLU A 162 6.88 15.92 11.49
CA GLU A 162 8.24 16.48 11.57
C GLU A 162 8.53 17.03 12.98
N PRO A 163 9.81 17.14 13.37
CA PRO A 163 10.16 17.78 14.64
C PRO A 163 9.56 19.17 14.81
N GLY A 164 8.94 19.43 15.97
CA GLY A 164 8.25 20.68 16.27
C GLY A 164 6.81 20.75 15.75
N SER A 165 6.22 19.63 15.40
CA SER A 165 4.81 19.54 15.02
C SER A 165 4.00 18.70 16.01
N TYR A 166 2.70 18.96 16.10
CA TYR A 166 1.78 18.24 16.98
C TYR A 166 0.39 18.09 16.36
N VAL A 167 -0.36 17.12 16.86
CA VAL A 167 -1.79 16.90 16.56
C VAL A 167 -2.54 16.88 17.88
N SER A 168 -3.38 17.88 18.13
CA SER A 168 -4.21 17.94 19.34
C SER A 168 -5.35 16.94 19.27
N ASP A 169 -6.10 16.97 18.18
CA ASP A 169 -7.31 16.20 18.00
C ASP A 169 -7.34 15.53 16.62
N LYS A 170 -7.62 14.21 16.58
CA LYS A 170 -7.71 13.47 15.34
C LYS A 170 -8.90 12.52 15.38
N GLN A 171 -9.53 12.32 14.23
CA GLN A 171 -10.60 11.33 14.06
C GLN A 171 -9.99 9.92 13.91
N LEU A 172 -10.73 8.92 14.39
CA LEU A 172 -10.42 7.53 14.12
C LEU A 172 -10.59 7.22 12.62
N ASP A 173 -9.76 6.34 12.10
CA ASP A 173 -9.87 5.85 10.71
C ASP A 173 -11.00 4.81 10.55
N VAL A 174 -11.51 4.32 11.68
CA VAL A 174 -12.56 3.30 11.78
C VAL A 174 -13.65 3.78 12.71
N ASP A 175 -14.91 3.60 12.32
CA ASP A 175 -16.08 3.93 13.15
C ASP A 175 -16.22 2.90 14.28
N LEU A 176 -15.64 3.20 15.43
CA LEU A 176 -15.71 2.33 16.61
C LEU A 176 -17.03 2.51 17.37
N PRO A 177 -17.68 1.42 17.79
CA PRO A 177 -18.79 1.50 18.74
C PRO A 177 -18.30 1.95 20.12
N ARG A 178 -19.24 2.28 20.98
CA ARG A 178 -18.99 2.60 22.39
C ARG A 178 -18.14 1.50 23.04
N GLY A 179 -17.08 1.89 23.76
CA GLY A 179 -16.22 0.93 24.42
C GLY A 179 -14.99 1.52 25.07
N LEU A 180 -14.29 0.64 25.78
CA LEU A 180 -12.94 0.86 26.32
C LEU A 180 -12.02 -0.12 25.60
N TYR A 181 -11.05 0.42 24.88
CA TYR A 181 -10.17 -0.33 24.02
C TYR A 181 -8.74 -0.24 24.54
N ASP A 182 -8.20 -1.37 24.99
CA ASP A 182 -6.76 -1.48 25.27
C ASP A 182 -6.03 -1.50 23.93
N CYS A 183 -5.17 -0.53 23.71
CA CYS A 183 -4.51 -0.32 22.43
C CYS A 183 -2.99 -0.26 22.59
N LEU A 184 -2.30 -0.58 21.50
CA LEU A 184 -0.87 -0.37 21.33
C LEU A 184 -0.68 0.78 20.34
N ALA A 185 -0.08 1.87 20.82
CA ALA A 185 0.36 2.98 19.98
C ALA A 185 1.83 2.75 19.61
N THR A 186 2.10 2.53 18.32
CA THR A 186 3.44 2.32 17.77
C THR A 186 3.89 3.59 17.08
N PHE A 187 5.04 4.11 17.49
CA PHE A 187 5.73 5.25 16.91
C PHE A 187 6.85 4.73 16.03
N THR A 188 6.76 4.94 14.73
CA THR A 188 7.80 4.58 13.78
C THR A 188 8.58 5.84 13.39
N ALA A 189 9.86 5.86 13.71
CA ALA A 189 10.76 6.99 13.50
C ALA A 189 11.43 6.93 12.13
N TYR A 190 11.56 8.08 11.51
CA TYR A 190 12.18 8.27 10.20
C TYR A 190 13.18 9.43 10.27
N THR A 191 14.17 9.45 9.38
CA THR A 191 15.02 10.63 9.20
C THR A 191 14.12 11.85 8.94
N SER A 192 14.41 12.99 9.60
CA SER A 192 13.64 14.21 9.33
C SER A 192 13.90 14.74 7.93
N GLU A 193 12.97 15.55 7.39
CA GLU A 193 13.14 16.22 6.10
C GLU A 193 14.45 17.03 6.04
N LYS A 194 14.81 17.69 7.15
CA LYS A 194 16.05 18.46 7.28
C LYS A 194 17.30 17.60 7.12
N ASP A 195 17.32 16.39 7.72
CA ASP A 195 18.48 15.50 7.70
C ASP A 195 18.52 14.66 6.43
N ALA A 196 17.37 14.34 5.84
CA ALA A 196 17.26 13.60 4.58
C ALA A 196 17.67 14.47 3.37
N GLY A 197 17.37 15.78 3.38
CA GLY A 197 17.57 16.68 2.25
C GLY A 197 16.77 16.19 1.02
N ASP A 198 17.47 15.99 -0.10
CA ASP A 198 16.86 15.50 -1.35
C ASP A 198 16.69 13.96 -1.38
N LYS A 199 17.08 13.26 -0.31
CA LYS A 199 16.93 11.81 -0.22
C LYS A 199 15.59 11.42 0.42
N PRO A 200 15.12 10.19 0.15
CA PRO A 200 14.00 9.64 0.90
C PRO A 200 14.26 9.66 2.41
N GLN A 201 13.21 9.93 3.18
CA GLN A 201 13.24 9.71 4.61
C GLN A 201 13.26 8.21 4.89
N GLU A 202 14.25 7.73 5.63
CA GLU A 202 14.46 6.31 5.92
C GLU A 202 13.95 6.00 7.32
N GLU A 203 13.35 4.82 7.49
CA GLU A 203 12.97 4.30 8.80
C GLU A 203 14.21 4.05 9.65
N VAL A 204 14.19 4.56 10.87
CA VAL A 204 15.32 4.49 11.82
C VAL A 204 15.03 3.47 12.91
N GLY A 205 13.76 3.28 13.26
CA GLY A 205 13.33 2.36 14.28
C GLY A 205 11.92 2.66 14.77
N ALA A 206 11.44 1.85 15.71
CA ALA A 206 10.11 2.01 16.28
C ALA A 206 10.12 1.81 17.79
N THR A 207 9.16 2.43 18.47
CA THR A 207 8.83 2.20 19.87
C THR A 207 7.32 2.14 20.03
N ALA A 208 6.84 1.55 21.13
CA ALA A 208 5.41 1.45 21.37
C ALA A 208 5.07 1.70 22.83
N MET A 209 3.83 2.19 23.06
CA MET A 209 3.26 2.36 24.38
C MET A 209 1.83 1.83 24.43
N GLN A 210 1.43 1.33 25.58
CA GLN A 210 0.04 0.96 25.82
C GLN A 210 -0.78 2.20 26.17
N ILE A 211 -1.96 2.28 25.58
CA ILE A 211 -2.93 3.36 25.81
C ILE A 211 -4.33 2.75 25.94
N VAL A 212 -5.26 3.52 26.51
CA VAL A 212 -6.68 3.12 26.58
C VAL A 212 -7.52 4.13 25.80
N VAL A 213 -8.07 3.71 24.69
CA VAL A 213 -8.99 4.53 23.88
C VAL A 213 -10.41 4.36 24.42
N THR A 214 -11.08 5.50 24.72
CA THR A 214 -12.48 5.52 25.18
C THR A 214 -13.37 6.09 24.07
N VAL A 215 -14.40 5.33 23.69
CA VAL A 215 -15.52 5.82 22.84
C VAL A 215 -16.78 5.84 23.69
N GLN A 216 -17.44 7.01 23.79
CA GLN A 216 -18.52 7.26 24.77
C GLN A 216 -19.92 6.88 24.24
N GLU A 217 -20.16 7.06 22.92
CA GLU A 217 -21.48 6.85 22.29
C GLU A 217 -21.37 5.93 21.07
#